data_9971c2d2627f52e34cf636c1588d106b
#
_entry.id   9971c2d2627f52e34cf636c1588d106b
#
_cell.length_a   1.000
_cell.length_b   1.000
_cell.length_c   1.000
_cell.angle_alpha   90.00
_cell.angle_beta   90.00
_cell.angle_gamma   90.00
#
_symmetry.space_group_name_H-M   'P 1'
#
loop_
_entity.id
_entity.type
_entity.pdbx_description
1 polymer ?
#
loop_
_entity_poly.entity_id
_entity_poly.type
_entity_poly.pdbx_seq_one_letter_code
_entity_poly.pdbx_strand_id
1 'polypeptide(L)'
;GKSFDTTSYNYVNGIVDHVAEVVGENGLSSIQHWETEVKTRDRDDKPEYKCKMDISVAFSNKVHLTEYYHNSSWLEHGGAPDKAVRNAFVYQIDSYLKQNNKYNKTESKIKYDDVEDSLVCVISSFSSVSSYENQTKKAVTNKGIQDAMTAFLRQSLEVYFIENPLEAEKICEQVLINKRSRENAEKTRLNIKKKLSGNLDITNRVAKFVDCRSKDTEQRELFIVEGDSALGACKQARNPDFQAIMPIRGKILNCLKADYDKIFKSEIITDLLKVLGCGVEVKSKANKNLSSFDMNALRWSKIILCTDADVDGFQIRTLLLTMLYRLTPTLIEEGKVFIAESPLYEITSKNDVYFAYDEVEKDKFIEQLGKEKFTIQRSKGLGENE
;
A
#
# COMPACT_ATOMS: atom_id res chain seq x y z
N GLY A 1 -32.78 27.11 6.81
CA GLY A 1 -32.60 26.69 8.19
C GLY A 1 -31.42 25.74 8.28
N LYS A 2 -30.55 25.93 9.27
CA LYS A 2 -29.50 24.95 9.56
C LYS A 2 -30.16 23.79 10.31
N SER A 3 -30.11 22.57 9.74
CA SER A 3 -30.41 21.37 10.48
C SER A 3 -29.21 21.01 11.35
N PHE A 4 -29.48 20.63 12.60
CA PHE A 4 -28.45 20.10 13.49
C PHE A 4 -28.70 18.59 13.61
N ASP A 5 -27.67 17.80 13.35
CA ASP A 5 -27.68 16.38 13.67
C ASP A 5 -27.23 16.24 15.13
N THR A 6 -28.06 15.60 15.95
CA THR A 6 -27.74 15.35 17.35
C THR A 6 -27.51 13.86 17.55
N THR A 7 -26.34 13.51 18.01
CA THR A 7 -25.99 12.14 18.40
C THR A 7 -25.86 12.10 19.92
N SER A 8 -26.59 11.18 20.57
CA SER A 8 -26.51 10.98 22.01
C SER A 8 -25.74 9.70 22.31
N TYR A 9 -24.78 9.78 23.21
CA TYR A 9 -24.03 8.62 23.70
C TYR A 9 -24.41 8.38 25.16
N ASN A 10 -24.76 7.13 25.49
CA ASN A 10 -25.09 6.73 26.86
C ASN A 10 -24.50 5.32 27.13
N TYR A 11 -23.38 5.26 27.82
CA TYR A 11 -22.71 4.04 28.20
C TYR A 11 -22.99 3.72 29.69
N VAL A 12 -23.97 2.89 29.94
CA VAL A 12 -24.42 2.53 31.30
C VAL A 12 -23.29 1.79 32.04
N ASN A 13 -22.56 0.91 31.34
CA ASN A 13 -21.43 0.13 31.88
C ASN A 13 -20.07 0.78 31.55
N GLY A 14 -20.04 2.08 31.28
CA GLY A 14 -18.81 2.83 31.04
C GLY A 14 -18.02 2.34 29.83
N ILE A 15 -16.71 2.14 30.00
CA ILE A 15 -15.80 1.75 28.90
C ILE A 15 -16.09 0.37 28.29
N VAL A 16 -16.82 -0.48 29.01
CA VAL A 16 -17.25 -1.81 28.51
C VAL A 16 -18.20 -1.66 27.34
N ASP A 17 -19.20 -0.77 27.49
CA ASP A 17 -20.20 -0.51 26.44
C ASP A 17 -19.54 0.15 25.22
N HIS A 18 -18.56 1.00 25.44
CA HIS A 18 -17.79 1.61 24.35
C HIS A 18 -16.98 0.56 23.56
N VAL A 19 -16.29 -0.35 24.24
CA VAL A 19 -15.60 -1.46 23.59
C VAL A 19 -16.58 -2.37 22.86
N ALA A 20 -17.76 -2.63 23.44
CA ALA A 20 -18.79 -3.44 22.81
C ALA A 20 -19.31 -2.81 21.50
N GLU A 21 -19.51 -1.50 21.49
CA GLU A 21 -19.93 -0.76 20.29
C GLU A 21 -18.87 -0.84 19.18
N VAL A 22 -17.60 -0.65 19.53
CA VAL A 22 -16.48 -0.72 18.57
C VAL A 22 -16.31 -2.11 17.97
N VAL A 23 -16.39 -3.14 18.81
CA VAL A 23 -16.20 -4.52 18.38
C VAL A 23 -17.41 -5.04 17.58
N GLY A 24 -18.62 -4.69 18.00
CA GLY A 24 -19.88 -5.16 17.41
C GLY A 24 -19.90 -6.70 17.31
N GLU A 25 -20.27 -7.20 16.13
CA GLU A 25 -20.31 -8.64 15.84
C GLU A 25 -18.95 -9.25 15.43
N ASN A 26 -17.90 -8.44 15.40
CA ASN A 26 -16.59 -8.84 14.87
C ASN A 26 -15.59 -9.30 15.94
N GLY A 27 -16.06 -9.65 17.14
CA GLY A 27 -15.21 -10.10 18.24
C GLY A 27 -14.61 -11.48 18.00
N LEU A 28 -13.30 -11.62 18.24
CA LEU A 28 -12.61 -12.89 18.35
C LEU A 28 -12.65 -13.44 19.77
N SER A 29 -12.90 -12.56 20.72
CA SER A 29 -12.96 -12.84 22.15
C SER A 29 -14.19 -12.21 22.80
N SER A 30 -14.53 -12.69 23.98
CA SER A 30 -15.38 -11.97 24.90
C SER A 30 -14.71 -10.67 25.39
N ILE A 31 -15.52 -9.69 25.79
CA ILE A 31 -14.99 -8.44 26.36
C ILE A 31 -14.56 -8.72 27.78
N GLN A 32 -13.30 -8.42 28.06
CA GLN A 32 -12.76 -8.49 29.41
C GLN A 32 -12.80 -7.11 30.06
N HIS A 33 -13.16 -7.09 31.33
CA HIS A 33 -13.20 -5.88 32.13
C HIS A 33 -12.45 -6.13 33.44
N TRP A 34 -11.44 -5.30 33.68
CA TRP A 34 -10.58 -5.42 34.85
C TRP A 34 -10.46 -4.11 35.59
N GLU A 35 -10.74 -4.14 36.88
CA GLU A 35 -10.57 -2.99 37.76
C GLU A 35 -9.55 -3.29 38.88
N THR A 36 -8.77 -2.30 39.25
CA THR A 36 -7.89 -2.38 40.41
C THR A 36 -7.55 -1.00 40.98
N GLU A 37 -7.21 -0.97 42.26
CA GLU A 37 -6.58 0.18 42.92
C GLU A 37 -5.31 -0.29 43.60
N VAL A 38 -4.16 0.26 43.21
CA VAL A 38 -2.85 -0.12 43.74
C VAL A 38 -2.13 1.10 44.28
N LYS A 39 -1.25 0.88 45.27
CA LYS A 39 -0.27 1.89 45.72
C LYS A 39 1.00 1.71 44.91
N THR A 40 1.52 2.80 44.38
CA THR A 40 2.75 2.81 43.57
C THR A 40 3.58 4.07 43.85
N ARG A 41 4.80 4.10 43.36
CA ARG A 41 5.70 5.26 43.42
C ARG A 41 6.57 5.31 42.16
N ASP A 42 6.98 6.50 41.77
CA ASP A 42 7.79 6.67 40.55
C ASP A 42 9.26 6.28 40.77
N ARG A 43 9.75 6.45 42.01
CA ARG A 43 11.10 6.08 42.45
C ARG A 43 11.08 5.79 43.97
N ASP A 44 12.08 5.09 44.45
CA ASP A 44 12.20 4.69 45.89
C ASP A 44 12.25 5.87 46.85
N ASP A 45 12.77 7.01 46.41
CA ASP A 45 12.87 8.24 47.17
C ASP A 45 11.58 9.11 47.16
N LYS A 46 10.54 8.68 46.45
CA LYS A 46 9.27 9.40 46.31
C LYS A 46 8.16 8.78 47.16
N PRO A 47 7.21 9.59 47.64
CA PRO A 47 6.07 9.08 48.37
C PRO A 47 5.18 8.19 47.49
N GLU A 48 4.56 7.21 48.10
CA GLU A 48 3.57 6.36 47.44
C GLU A 48 2.28 7.16 47.18
N TYR A 49 1.64 6.82 46.09
CA TYR A 49 0.32 7.34 45.74
C TYR A 49 -0.58 6.21 45.21
N LYS A 50 -1.87 6.42 45.30
CA LYS A 50 -2.87 5.48 44.77
C LYS A 50 -3.03 5.69 43.28
N CYS A 51 -3.15 4.58 42.53
CA CYS A 51 -3.50 4.54 41.13
C CYS A 51 -4.69 3.59 40.95
N LYS A 52 -5.84 4.13 40.55
CA LYS A 52 -7.00 3.34 40.12
C LYS A 52 -6.93 3.13 38.63
N MET A 53 -7.22 1.91 38.20
CA MET A 53 -7.22 1.50 36.79
C MET A 53 -8.53 0.79 36.49
N ASP A 54 -9.13 1.17 35.40
CA ASP A 54 -10.34 0.60 34.82
C ASP A 54 -10.04 0.29 33.36
N ILE A 55 -10.07 -0.99 32.98
CA ILE A 55 -9.51 -1.49 31.71
C ILE A 55 -10.54 -2.39 31.05
N SER A 56 -10.89 -2.09 29.81
CA SER A 56 -11.73 -2.96 28.98
C SER A 56 -10.98 -3.38 27.72
N VAL A 57 -10.98 -4.68 27.44
CA VAL A 57 -10.19 -5.31 26.38
C VAL A 57 -11.04 -6.31 25.60
N ALA A 58 -10.90 -6.28 24.28
CA ALA A 58 -11.38 -7.32 23.39
C ALA A 58 -10.41 -7.46 22.20
N PHE A 59 -10.57 -8.54 21.43
CA PHE A 59 -9.82 -8.75 20.20
C PHE A 59 -10.76 -8.90 19.01
N SER A 60 -10.34 -8.39 17.87
CA SER A 60 -11.07 -8.47 16.62
C SER A 60 -10.11 -8.64 15.43
N ASN A 61 -10.58 -9.26 14.36
CA ASN A 61 -9.83 -9.35 13.10
C ASN A 61 -10.22 -8.28 12.08
N LYS A 62 -11.14 -7.38 12.42
CA LYS A 62 -11.65 -6.35 11.51
C LYS A 62 -11.49 -4.92 12.02
N VAL A 63 -11.47 -4.76 13.33
CA VAL A 63 -11.36 -3.45 13.98
C VAL A 63 -10.26 -3.47 15.03
N HIS A 64 -9.60 -2.35 15.19
CA HIS A 64 -8.64 -2.12 16.26
C HIS A 64 -8.84 -0.71 16.81
N LEU A 65 -8.65 -0.55 18.11
CA LEU A 65 -8.72 0.73 18.81
C LEU A 65 -7.90 0.66 20.09
N THR A 66 -7.06 1.65 20.33
CA THR A 66 -6.41 1.83 21.61
C THR A 66 -6.63 3.25 22.10
N GLU A 67 -7.32 3.39 23.22
CA GLU A 67 -7.62 4.68 23.84
C GLU A 67 -7.22 4.68 25.30
N TYR A 68 -6.55 5.74 25.71
CA TYR A 68 -6.02 5.90 27.07
C TYR A 68 -6.51 7.19 27.66
N TYR A 69 -7.07 7.11 28.87
CA TYR A 69 -7.54 8.25 29.66
C TYR A 69 -6.83 8.27 31.01
N HIS A 70 -6.44 9.45 31.45
CA HIS A 70 -5.89 9.65 32.79
C HIS A 70 -6.45 10.91 33.43
N ASN A 71 -7.01 10.76 34.65
CA ASN A 71 -7.75 11.85 35.33
C ASN A 71 -8.75 12.55 34.39
N SER A 72 -9.56 11.75 33.68
CA SER A 72 -10.56 12.17 32.68
C SER A 72 -10.00 12.89 31.43
N SER A 73 -8.70 12.97 31.27
CA SER A 73 -8.08 13.56 30.07
C SER A 73 -7.70 12.46 29.08
N TRP A 74 -8.08 12.65 27.82
CA TRP A 74 -7.63 11.76 26.75
C TRP A 74 -6.14 11.95 26.46
N LEU A 75 -5.41 10.83 26.42
CA LEU A 75 -3.98 10.79 26.18
C LEU A 75 -3.71 10.50 24.70
N GLU A 76 -3.74 11.52 23.84
CA GLU A 76 -3.52 11.38 22.39
C GLU A 76 -2.17 10.67 22.06
N HIS A 77 -1.16 10.86 22.91
CA HIS A 77 0.17 10.26 22.72
C HIS A 77 0.44 9.13 23.74
N GLY A 78 -0.57 8.65 24.45
CA GLY A 78 -0.51 7.51 25.37
C GLY A 78 0.37 7.75 26.59
N GLY A 79 1.66 7.52 26.47
CA GLY A 79 2.62 7.63 27.57
C GLY A 79 2.73 6.36 28.41
N ALA A 80 2.57 6.46 29.73
CA ALA A 80 2.71 5.32 30.66
C ALA A 80 1.70 4.18 30.37
N PRO A 81 0.40 4.45 30.13
CA PRO A 81 -0.56 3.39 29.78
C PRO A 81 -0.21 2.69 28.47
N ASP A 82 0.14 3.41 27.41
CA ASP A 82 0.54 2.82 26.12
C ASP A 82 1.76 1.91 26.28
N LYS A 83 2.79 2.37 27.00
CA LYS A 83 3.98 1.55 27.28
C LYS A 83 3.65 0.30 28.10
N ALA A 84 2.73 0.40 29.05
CA ALA A 84 2.29 -0.75 29.83
C ALA A 84 1.57 -1.80 28.96
N VAL A 85 0.64 -1.37 28.11
CA VAL A 85 -0.07 -2.23 27.17
C VAL A 85 0.91 -2.93 26.22
N ARG A 86 1.80 -2.17 25.57
CA ARG A 86 2.83 -2.72 24.66
C ARG A 86 3.66 -3.81 25.34
N ASN A 87 4.11 -3.56 26.55
CA ASN A 87 4.95 -4.50 27.29
C ASN A 87 4.16 -5.74 27.75
N ALA A 88 2.97 -5.55 28.32
CA ALA A 88 2.20 -6.64 28.89
C ALA A 88 1.65 -7.59 27.82
N PHE A 89 1.04 -7.06 26.77
CA PHE A 89 0.41 -7.87 25.74
C PHE A 89 1.44 -8.62 24.89
N VAL A 90 2.53 -7.96 24.48
CA VAL A 90 3.60 -8.64 23.74
C VAL A 90 4.21 -9.76 24.60
N TYR A 91 4.47 -9.50 25.88
CA TYR A 91 5.05 -10.49 26.77
C TYR A 91 4.14 -11.71 26.91
N GLN A 92 2.87 -11.52 27.21
CA GLN A 92 1.94 -12.61 27.51
C GLN A 92 1.62 -13.45 26.26
N ILE A 93 1.39 -12.78 25.12
CA ILE A 93 1.12 -13.49 23.86
C ILE A 93 2.36 -14.22 23.36
N ASP A 94 3.55 -13.62 23.43
CA ASP A 94 4.82 -14.28 23.06
C ASP A 94 5.10 -15.50 23.94
N SER A 95 4.82 -15.39 25.24
CA SER A 95 4.95 -16.51 26.18
C SER A 95 4.02 -17.66 25.83
N TYR A 96 2.75 -17.36 25.54
CA TYR A 96 1.77 -18.35 25.11
C TYR A 96 2.20 -19.06 23.80
N LEU A 97 2.62 -18.29 22.80
CA LEU A 97 3.06 -18.81 21.49
C LEU A 97 4.28 -19.73 21.63
N LYS A 98 5.22 -19.40 22.53
CA LYS A 98 6.40 -20.22 22.83
C LYS A 98 6.04 -21.50 23.56
N GLN A 99 5.22 -21.41 24.61
CA GLN A 99 4.80 -22.56 25.40
C GLN A 99 4.03 -23.60 24.57
N ASN A 100 3.24 -23.11 23.60
CA ASN A 100 2.45 -23.96 22.71
C ASN A 100 3.17 -24.30 21.38
N ASN A 101 4.46 -24.00 21.24
CA ASN A 101 5.27 -24.28 20.05
C ASN A 101 4.66 -23.79 18.74
N LYS A 102 3.98 -22.63 18.75
CA LYS A 102 3.31 -22.06 17.57
C LYS A 102 4.28 -21.34 16.60
N TYR A 103 5.50 -21.02 17.03
CA TYR A 103 6.55 -20.45 16.18
C TYR A 103 7.27 -21.52 15.36
N ASN A 104 7.63 -21.20 14.13
CA ASN A 104 8.56 -22.00 13.34
C ASN A 104 10.00 -21.87 13.88
N LYS A 105 10.88 -22.84 13.61
CA LYS A 105 12.26 -22.90 14.17
C LYS A 105 13.12 -21.64 13.98
N THR A 106 12.90 -20.89 12.89
CA THR A 106 13.66 -19.68 12.54
C THR A 106 12.83 -18.42 12.61
N GLU A 107 11.62 -18.50 13.17
CA GLU A 107 10.68 -17.40 13.19
C GLU A 107 11.02 -16.41 14.31
N SER A 108 11.04 -15.09 13.99
CA SER A 108 11.22 -14.03 14.98
C SER A 108 10.02 -13.96 15.92
N LYS A 109 10.20 -13.37 17.10
CA LYS A 109 9.08 -13.09 18.01
C LYS A 109 8.14 -12.02 17.44
N ILE A 110 6.91 -11.97 17.96
CA ILE A 110 5.93 -10.91 17.64
C ILE A 110 6.43 -9.53 18.08
N LYS A 111 5.91 -8.49 17.46
CA LYS A 111 6.04 -7.09 17.85
C LYS A 111 4.68 -6.55 18.29
N TYR A 112 4.66 -5.37 18.88
CA TYR A 112 3.40 -4.75 19.30
C TYR A 112 2.46 -4.47 18.13
N ASP A 113 2.97 -4.02 17.00
CA ASP A 113 2.17 -3.77 15.79
C ASP A 113 1.34 -5.00 15.38
N ASP A 114 1.88 -6.22 15.60
CA ASP A 114 1.17 -7.47 15.31
C ASP A 114 -0.02 -7.71 16.26
N VAL A 115 0.08 -7.21 17.50
CA VAL A 115 -0.98 -7.25 18.51
C VAL A 115 -2.00 -6.14 18.27
N GLU A 116 -1.51 -4.92 18.05
CA GLU A 116 -2.31 -3.70 17.85
C GLU A 116 -3.33 -3.86 16.72
N ASP A 117 -2.95 -4.51 15.62
CA ASP A 117 -3.82 -4.76 14.46
C ASP A 117 -5.13 -5.53 14.80
N SER A 118 -5.19 -6.17 15.98
CA SER A 118 -6.36 -6.95 16.43
C SER A 118 -6.87 -6.51 17.79
N LEU A 119 -6.25 -5.53 18.43
CA LEU A 119 -6.54 -5.14 19.81
C LEU A 119 -7.57 -4.02 19.86
N VAL A 120 -8.61 -4.21 20.65
CA VAL A 120 -9.52 -3.14 21.10
C VAL A 120 -9.31 -2.99 22.61
N CYS A 121 -8.72 -1.88 23.04
CA CYS A 121 -8.35 -1.64 24.43
C CYS A 121 -8.65 -0.20 24.83
N VAL A 122 -9.46 -0.03 25.85
CA VAL A 122 -9.77 1.27 26.44
C VAL A 122 -9.38 1.24 27.91
N ILE A 123 -8.54 2.19 28.32
CA ILE A 123 -8.06 2.31 29.71
C ILE A 123 -8.42 3.67 30.26
N SER A 124 -9.09 3.67 31.40
CA SER A 124 -9.32 4.84 32.23
C SER A 124 -8.56 4.69 33.54
N SER A 125 -7.68 5.63 33.85
CA SER A 125 -6.86 5.59 35.07
C SER A 125 -6.93 6.90 35.85
N PHE A 126 -6.80 6.81 37.17
CA PHE A 126 -6.83 7.95 38.08
C PHE A 126 -5.70 7.85 39.10
N SER A 127 -5.01 8.95 39.33
CA SER A 127 -4.01 9.05 40.40
C SER A 127 -3.96 10.46 40.99
N SER A 128 -3.55 10.54 42.26
CA SER A 128 -3.36 11.82 42.96
C SER A 128 -2.06 12.52 42.54
N VAL A 129 -1.11 11.77 41.93
CA VAL A 129 0.17 12.29 41.46
C VAL A 129 0.25 11.97 39.96
N SER A 130 0.30 12.99 39.12
CA SER A 130 0.44 12.83 37.68
C SER A 130 1.50 13.78 37.15
N SER A 131 2.40 13.21 36.34
CA SER A 131 3.39 13.96 35.56
C SER A 131 3.08 13.80 34.09
N TYR A 132 2.91 14.91 33.39
CA TYR A 132 2.65 14.93 31.97
C TYR A 132 3.90 15.37 31.21
N GLU A 133 4.07 14.89 29.98
CA GLU A 133 5.19 15.25 29.12
C GLU A 133 5.23 16.76 28.84
N ASN A 134 4.04 17.37 28.70
CA ASN A 134 3.88 18.78 28.41
C ASN A 134 2.55 19.31 28.98
N GLN A 135 2.34 20.64 28.85
CA GLN A 135 1.18 21.33 29.38
C GLN A 135 -0.14 20.91 28.69
N THR A 136 -0.09 20.30 27.51
CA THR A 136 -1.27 19.82 26.78
C THR A 136 -1.87 18.54 27.36
N LYS A 137 -1.18 17.89 28.32
CA LYS A 137 -1.61 16.67 29.04
C LYS A 137 -1.91 15.47 28.12
N LYS A 138 -1.27 15.39 26.98
CA LYS A 138 -1.50 14.32 25.98
C LYS A 138 -0.75 13.02 26.26
N ALA A 139 0.20 13.01 27.16
CA ALA A 139 0.96 11.83 27.59
C ALA A 139 1.32 11.91 29.06
N VAL A 140 1.08 10.83 29.81
CA VAL A 140 1.49 10.65 31.21
C VAL A 140 2.85 9.96 31.26
N THR A 141 3.78 10.47 32.07
CA THR A 141 5.17 10.00 32.12
C THR A 141 5.54 9.26 33.41
N ASN A 142 4.63 9.13 34.35
CA ASN A 142 4.85 8.47 35.65
C ASN A 142 5.30 7.01 35.48
N LYS A 143 6.49 6.69 35.92
CA LYS A 143 7.03 5.34 35.89
C LYS A 143 6.23 4.38 36.79
N GLY A 144 5.81 4.85 37.98
CA GLY A 144 5.01 4.07 38.91
C GLY A 144 3.68 3.60 38.26
N ILE A 145 2.99 4.48 37.51
CA ILE A 145 1.78 4.12 36.79
C ILE A 145 2.09 3.08 35.72
N GLN A 146 3.15 3.26 34.94
CA GLN A 146 3.56 2.29 33.91
C GLN A 146 3.85 0.92 34.50
N ASP A 147 4.66 0.84 35.57
CA ASP A 147 5.10 -0.41 36.17
C ASP A 147 3.91 -1.15 36.82
N ALA A 148 3.09 -0.43 37.59
CA ALA A 148 1.89 -0.98 38.21
C ALA A 148 0.88 -1.51 37.17
N MET A 149 0.62 -0.74 36.13
CA MET A 149 -0.29 -1.15 35.04
C MET A 149 0.28 -2.32 34.24
N THR A 150 1.59 -2.34 33.97
CA THR A 150 2.24 -3.49 33.30
C THR A 150 2.08 -4.77 34.11
N ALA A 151 2.32 -4.72 35.42
CA ALA A 151 2.19 -5.87 36.31
C ALA A 151 0.74 -6.39 36.35
N PHE A 152 -0.20 -5.47 36.53
CA PHE A 152 -1.62 -5.80 36.57
C PHE A 152 -2.11 -6.41 35.25
N LEU A 153 -1.79 -5.79 34.11
CA LEU A 153 -2.17 -6.31 32.79
C LEU A 153 -1.59 -7.71 32.52
N ARG A 154 -0.30 -7.94 32.89
CA ARG A 154 0.32 -9.27 32.72
C ARG A 154 -0.43 -10.33 33.52
N GLN A 155 -0.74 -10.05 34.77
CA GLN A 155 -1.48 -10.97 35.62
C GLN A 155 -2.90 -11.21 35.09
N SER A 156 -3.61 -10.18 34.72
CA SER A 156 -4.99 -10.27 34.22
C SER A 156 -5.04 -11.08 32.91
N LEU A 157 -4.11 -10.84 31.98
CA LEU A 157 -4.00 -11.58 30.73
C LEU A 157 -3.61 -13.05 30.96
N GLU A 158 -2.71 -13.33 31.91
CA GLU A 158 -2.33 -14.70 32.24
C GLU A 158 -3.53 -15.48 32.76
N VAL A 159 -4.26 -14.94 33.73
CA VAL A 159 -5.49 -15.52 34.27
C VAL A 159 -6.51 -15.73 33.15
N TYR A 160 -6.77 -14.69 32.36
CA TYR A 160 -7.71 -14.77 31.27
C TYR A 160 -7.38 -15.89 30.27
N PHE A 161 -6.13 -16.05 29.88
CA PHE A 161 -5.70 -17.09 28.94
C PHE A 161 -5.80 -18.50 29.52
N ILE A 162 -5.61 -18.65 30.83
CA ILE A 162 -5.80 -19.94 31.52
C ILE A 162 -7.28 -20.29 31.62
N GLU A 163 -8.13 -19.33 31.95
CA GLU A 163 -9.58 -19.53 32.12
C GLU A 163 -10.30 -19.72 30.78
N ASN A 164 -9.79 -19.10 29.69
CA ASN A 164 -10.43 -19.10 28.38
C ASN A 164 -9.47 -19.61 27.27
N PRO A 165 -9.03 -20.88 27.32
CA PRO A 165 -8.00 -21.40 26.42
C PRO A 165 -8.37 -21.33 24.94
N LEU A 166 -9.65 -21.48 24.59
CA LEU A 166 -10.11 -21.39 23.20
C LEU A 166 -10.03 -19.97 22.65
N GLU A 167 -10.32 -18.96 23.48
CA GLU A 167 -10.17 -17.57 23.09
C GLU A 167 -8.69 -17.18 23.03
N ALA A 168 -7.88 -17.62 23.99
CA ALA A 168 -6.43 -17.41 23.98
C ALA A 168 -5.79 -17.97 22.70
N GLU A 169 -6.20 -19.16 22.26
CA GLU A 169 -5.72 -19.77 21.02
C GLU A 169 -6.09 -18.90 19.80
N LYS A 170 -7.36 -18.50 19.67
CA LYS A 170 -7.84 -17.64 18.57
C LYS A 170 -7.11 -16.29 18.51
N ILE A 171 -6.94 -15.63 19.67
CA ILE A 171 -6.22 -14.36 19.79
C ILE A 171 -4.76 -14.52 19.34
N CYS A 172 -4.07 -15.52 19.88
CA CYS A 172 -2.66 -15.75 19.59
C CYS A 172 -2.42 -16.17 18.14
N GLU A 173 -3.32 -16.97 17.55
CA GLU A 173 -3.27 -17.32 16.14
C GLU A 173 -3.50 -16.10 15.24
N GLN A 174 -4.45 -15.22 15.58
CA GLN A 174 -4.66 -13.98 14.82
C GLN A 174 -3.43 -13.09 14.85
N VAL A 175 -2.83 -12.88 16.02
CA VAL A 175 -1.59 -12.10 16.16
C VAL A 175 -0.45 -12.70 15.34
N LEU A 176 -0.35 -14.02 15.28
CA LEU A 176 0.65 -14.71 14.46
C LEU A 176 0.37 -14.56 12.96
N ILE A 177 -0.90 -14.54 12.54
CA ILE A 177 -1.31 -14.22 11.16
C ILE A 177 -0.91 -12.79 10.80
N ASN A 178 -1.19 -11.80 11.67
CA ASN A 178 -0.81 -10.40 11.47
C ASN A 178 0.70 -10.26 11.29
N LYS A 179 1.49 -10.89 12.19
CA LYS A 179 2.95 -10.92 12.09
C LYS A 179 3.45 -11.47 10.76
N ARG A 180 2.95 -12.65 10.36
CA ARG A 180 3.37 -13.31 9.12
C ARG A 180 3.00 -12.48 7.89
N SER A 181 1.83 -11.84 7.92
CA SER A 181 1.39 -10.91 6.88
C SER A 181 2.33 -9.70 6.78
N ARG A 182 2.67 -9.07 7.91
CA ARG A 182 3.61 -7.94 7.96
C ARG A 182 5.00 -8.33 7.45
N GLU A 183 5.55 -9.47 7.92
CA GLU A 183 6.87 -9.94 7.51
C GLU A 183 6.93 -10.29 6.01
N ASN A 184 5.87 -10.89 5.46
CA ASN A 184 5.78 -11.18 4.04
C ASN A 184 5.71 -9.89 3.20
N ALA A 185 4.93 -8.91 3.65
CA ALA A 185 4.87 -7.59 3.02
C ALA A 185 6.25 -6.90 3.03
N GLU A 186 6.98 -6.96 4.15
CA GLU A 186 8.32 -6.36 4.26
C GLU A 186 9.37 -7.08 3.40
N LYS A 187 9.35 -8.43 3.34
CA LYS A 187 10.20 -9.21 2.43
C LYS A 187 9.94 -8.85 0.97
N THR A 188 8.67 -8.75 0.60
CA THR A 188 8.27 -8.35 -0.76
C THR A 188 8.78 -6.95 -1.10
N ARG A 189 8.62 -5.99 -0.18
CA ARG A 189 9.17 -4.62 -0.31
C ARG A 189 10.68 -4.61 -0.52
N LEU A 190 11.42 -5.34 0.32
CA LEU A 190 12.88 -5.40 0.23
C LEU A 190 13.35 -6.05 -1.08
N ASN A 191 12.65 -7.09 -1.55
CA ASN A 191 12.93 -7.73 -2.82
C ASN A 191 12.65 -6.79 -4.00
N ILE A 192 11.55 -6.04 -3.95
CA ILE A 192 11.22 -5.00 -4.93
C ILE A 192 12.31 -3.92 -4.92
N LYS A 193 12.65 -3.38 -3.74
CA LYS A 193 13.69 -2.36 -3.60
C LYS A 193 15.04 -2.85 -4.14
N LYS A 194 15.46 -4.07 -3.82
CA LYS A 194 16.70 -4.67 -4.37
C LYS A 194 16.67 -4.82 -5.88
N LYS A 195 15.53 -5.19 -6.47
CA LYS A 195 15.37 -5.32 -7.92
C LYS A 195 15.36 -3.97 -8.64
N LEU A 196 14.81 -2.93 -8.01
CA LEU A 196 14.67 -1.59 -8.57
C LEU A 196 15.88 -0.69 -8.27
N SER A 197 16.57 -0.89 -7.15
CA SER A 197 17.73 -0.07 -6.73
C SER A 197 19.06 -0.50 -7.36
N GLY A 198 19.05 -1.50 -8.26
CA GLY A 198 20.22 -1.86 -9.07
C GLY A 198 20.59 -0.73 -10.02
N ASN A 199 21.23 0.30 -9.49
CA ASN A 199 21.67 1.50 -10.19
C ASN A 199 22.70 1.21 -11.27
N LEU A 200 22.66 1.97 -12.36
CA LEU A 200 23.77 2.57 -13.13
C LEU A 200 23.95 2.13 -14.56
N ASP A 201 23.35 1.42 -15.29
CA ASP A 201 23.35 1.39 -16.76
C ASP A 201 22.14 0.62 -17.29
N ILE A 202 21.06 1.36 -17.45
CA ILE A 202 19.77 0.78 -17.90
C ILE A 202 19.94 0.21 -19.30
N THR A 203 20.73 0.88 -20.14
CA THR A 203 21.00 0.47 -21.52
C THR A 203 21.67 -0.91 -21.60
N ASN A 204 22.51 -1.27 -20.63
CA ASN A 204 23.20 -2.57 -20.59
C ASN A 204 22.41 -3.64 -19.81
N ARG A 205 21.32 -3.28 -19.11
CA ARG A 205 20.56 -4.19 -18.25
C ARG A 205 19.15 -4.50 -18.73
N VAL A 206 18.60 -3.68 -19.62
CA VAL A 206 17.27 -3.90 -20.20
C VAL A 206 17.43 -4.24 -21.67
N ALA A 207 17.08 -5.49 -22.00
CA ALA A 207 17.25 -5.99 -23.36
C ALA A 207 16.43 -5.15 -24.36
N LYS A 208 17.12 -4.71 -25.43
CA LYS A 208 16.53 -3.95 -26.55
C LYS A 208 15.97 -2.57 -26.20
N PHE A 209 16.15 -2.07 -24.99
CA PHE A 209 15.86 -0.68 -24.69
C PHE A 209 16.80 0.24 -25.46
N VAL A 210 16.26 1.24 -26.14
CA VAL A 210 17.00 2.22 -26.93
C VAL A 210 16.84 3.59 -26.28
N ASP A 211 17.84 4.04 -25.55
CA ASP A 211 17.81 5.34 -24.86
C ASP A 211 17.98 6.53 -25.81
N CYS A 212 17.62 7.71 -25.35
CA CYS A 212 17.92 8.98 -26.02
C CYS A 212 19.17 9.64 -25.45
N ARG A 213 19.67 10.67 -26.13
CA ARG A 213 20.91 11.37 -25.76
C ARG A 213 20.72 12.33 -24.61
N SER A 214 19.60 13.06 -24.60
CA SER A 214 19.29 14.03 -23.57
C SER A 214 19.19 13.36 -22.19
N LYS A 215 19.64 14.07 -21.17
CA LYS A 215 19.45 13.73 -19.77
C LYS A 215 18.44 14.63 -19.06
N ASP A 216 17.93 15.62 -19.78
CA ASP A 216 16.90 16.53 -19.30
C ASP A 216 15.54 15.82 -19.26
N THR A 217 15.07 15.50 -18.06
CA THR A 217 13.83 14.75 -17.84
C THR A 217 12.61 15.47 -18.36
N GLU A 218 12.62 16.79 -18.47
CA GLU A 218 11.49 17.59 -18.97
C GLU A 218 11.32 17.50 -20.49
N GLN A 219 12.35 17.04 -21.21
CA GLN A 219 12.32 16.88 -22.67
C GLN A 219 12.18 15.42 -23.10
N ARG A 220 12.56 14.47 -22.24
CA ARG A 220 12.65 13.06 -22.61
C ARG A 220 11.26 12.42 -22.75
N GLU A 221 11.06 11.71 -23.85
CA GLU A 221 9.85 10.95 -24.14
C GLU A 221 10.18 9.46 -24.26
N LEU A 222 9.35 8.62 -23.66
CA LEU A 222 9.47 7.16 -23.73
C LEU A 222 8.33 6.60 -24.60
N PHE A 223 8.69 5.99 -25.72
CA PHE A 223 7.77 5.23 -26.56
C PHE A 223 7.82 3.75 -26.17
N ILE A 224 6.70 3.21 -25.76
CA ILE A 224 6.51 1.79 -25.49
C ILE A 224 5.83 1.18 -26.69
N VAL A 225 6.56 0.36 -27.46
CA VAL A 225 6.13 -0.14 -28.77
C VAL A 225 5.90 -1.64 -28.76
N GLU A 226 5.02 -2.12 -29.65
CA GLU A 226 4.67 -3.53 -29.78
C GLU A 226 5.66 -4.28 -30.68
N GLY A 227 6.48 -5.14 -30.05
CA GLY A 227 7.36 -6.07 -30.77
C GLY A 227 8.64 -5.47 -31.35
N ASP A 228 9.41 -6.35 -31.94
CA ASP A 228 10.73 -6.02 -32.50
C ASP A 228 10.63 -5.32 -33.87
N SER A 229 9.58 -5.60 -34.63
CA SER A 229 9.34 -4.95 -35.94
C SER A 229 9.06 -3.46 -35.75
N ALA A 230 8.16 -3.12 -34.82
CA ALA A 230 7.90 -1.73 -34.46
C ALA A 230 9.15 -1.03 -33.89
N LEU A 231 10.00 -1.74 -33.11
CA LEU A 231 11.26 -1.18 -32.63
C LEU A 231 12.13 -0.72 -33.79
N GLY A 232 12.24 -1.50 -34.87
CA GLY A 232 13.05 -1.16 -36.04
C GLY A 232 12.58 0.12 -36.71
N ALA A 233 11.31 0.20 -37.06
CA ALA A 233 10.68 1.37 -37.69
C ALA A 233 10.73 2.61 -36.81
N CYS A 234 10.31 2.51 -35.54
CA CYS A 234 10.34 3.62 -34.61
C CYS A 234 11.76 4.11 -34.32
N LYS A 235 12.77 3.23 -34.33
CA LYS A 235 14.18 3.62 -34.17
C LYS A 235 14.69 4.48 -35.32
N GLN A 236 14.20 4.27 -36.53
CA GLN A 236 14.55 5.08 -37.70
C GLN A 236 13.81 6.42 -37.69
N ALA A 237 12.53 6.41 -37.32
CA ALA A 237 11.66 7.58 -37.36
C ALA A 237 11.85 8.55 -36.16
N ARG A 238 12.33 8.08 -35.02
CA ARG A 238 12.45 8.87 -33.78
C ARG A 238 13.43 10.03 -33.88
N ASN A 239 13.23 11.05 -33.03
CA ASN A 239 14.31 11.98 -32.71
C ASN A 239 15.22 11.35 -31.63
N PRO A 240 16.49 10.98 -31.98
CA PRO A 240 17.38 10.32 -31.02
C PRO A 240 17.86 11.22 -29.87
N ASP A 241 17.63 12.52 -29.95
CA ASP A 241 18.08 13.44 -28.91
C ASP A 241 17.23 13.34 -27.65
N PHE A 242 15.90 13.18 -27.77
CA PHE A 242 15.01 13.16 -26.62
C PHE A 242 13.99 12.00 -26.61
N GLN A 243 13.89 11.20 -27.70
CA GLN A 243 12.95 10.08 -27.77
C GLN A 243 13.65 8.75 -27.55
N ALA A 244 13.23 8.00 -26.52
CA ALA A 244 13.66 6.66 -26.22
C ALA A 244 12.57 5.64 -26.58
N ILE A 245 12.96 4.38 -26.84
CA ILE A 245 12.03 3.33 -27.24
C ILE A 245 12.25 2.09 -26.37
N MET A 246 11.15 1.53 -25.87
CA MET A 246 11.09 0.27 -25.16
C MET A 246 10.15 -0.71 -25.88
N PRO A 247 10.67 -1.77 -26.52
CA PRO A 247 9.80 -2.77 -27.14
C PRO A 247 9.24 -3.72 -26.10
N ILE A 248 7.95 -4.09 -26.28
CA ILE A 248 7.31 -5.12 -25.48
C ILE A 248 7.04 -6.33 -26.38
N ARG A 249 7.41 -7.51 -25.91
CA ARG A 249 7.15 -8.76 -26.62
C ARG A 249 5.93 -9.46 -26.05
N GLY A 250 4.86 -9.44 -26.85
CA GLY A 250 3.63 -10.14 -26.53
C GLY A 250 2.83 -9.53 -25.37
N LYS A 251 1.82 -10.25 -24.95
CA LYS A 251 0.89 -9.81 -23.90
C LYS A 251 1.54 -9.90 -22.54
N ILE A 252 1.60 -8.79 -21.81
CA ILE A 252 2.10 -8.78 -20.45
C ILE A 252 1.07 -9.37 -19.48
N LEU A 253 1.53 -9.70 -18.27
CA LEU A 253 0.68 -10.22 -17.20
C LEU A 253 -0.43 -9.21 -16.84
N ASN A 254 -1.66 -9.70 -16.63
CA ASN A 254 -2.74 -8.87 -16.11
C ASN A 254 -2.49 -8.51 -14.64
N CYS A 255 -2.00 -7.31 -14.41
CA CYS A 255 -1.60 -6.85 -13.08
C CYS A 255 -2.78 -6.65 -12.13
N LEU A 256 -4.02 -6.52 -12.57
CA LEU A 256 -5.17 -6.45 -11.65
C LEU A 256 -5.53 -7.81 -11.05
N LYS A 257 -5.29 -8.89 -11.79
CA LYS A 257 -5.62 -10.26 -11.36
C LYS A 257 -4.46 -10.99 -10.69
N ALA A 258 -3.22 -10.56 -10.94
CA ALA A 258 -2.04 -11.24 -10.44
C ALA A 258 -1.60 -10.71 -9.08
N ASP A 259 -1.03 -11.61 -8.27
CA ASP A 259 -0.39 -11.24 -7.01
C ASP A 259 0.93 -10.49 -7.26
N TYR A 260 1.35 -9.63 -6.34
CA TYR A 260 2.58 -8.87 -6.46
C TYR A 260 3.82 -9.75 -6.68
N ASP A 261 3.88 -10.93 -6.05
CA ASP A 261 5.00 -11.87 -6.25
C ASP A 261 5.12 -12.35 -7.69
N LYS A 262 4.00 -12.58 -8.38
CA LYS A 262 3.97 -12.93 -9.80
C LYS A 262 4.33 -11.74 -10.69
N ILE A 263 3.79 -10.56 -10.36
CA ILE A 263 4.08 -9.31 -11.09
C ILE A 263 5.58 -9.02 -11.10
N PHE A 264 6.23 -9.06 -9.94
CA PHE A 264 7.66 -8.77 -9.83
C PHE A 264 8.60 -9.91 -10.25
N LYS A 265 8.07 -11.09 -10.58
CA LYS A 265 8.80 -12.15 -11.29
C LYS A 265 8.79 -11.96 -12.80
N SER A 266 7.89 -11.15 -13.35
CA SER A 266 7.83 -10.84 -14.77
C SER A 266 8.99 -9.92 -15.17
N GLU A 267 9.89 -10.40 -16.02
CA GLU A 267 11.04 -9.61 -16.50
C GLU A 267 10.56 -8.37 -17.25
N ILE A 268 9.56 -8.49 -18.11
CA ILE A 268 9.01 -7.37 -18.90
C ILE A 268 8.52 -6.24 -17.97
N ILE A 269 7.76 -6.59 -16.93
CA ILE A 269 7.24 -5.59 -15.98
C ILE A 269 8.37 -4.96 -15.17
N THR A 270 9.31 -5.77 -14.68
CA THR A 270 10.46 -5.25 -13.92
C THR A 270 11.37 -4.37 -14.77
N ASP A 271 11.52 -4.69 -16.04
CA ASP A 271 12.31 -3.88 -16.97
C ASP A 271 11.63 -2.56 -17.31
N LEU A 272 10.30 -2.56 -17.53
CA LEU A 272 9.52 -1.34 -17.68
C LEU A 272 9.66 -0.43 -16.44
N LEU A 273 9.51 -0.97 -15.24
CA LEU A 273 9.67 -0.20 -13.99
C LEU A 273 11.07 0.37 -13.82
N LYS A 274 12.11 -0.37 -14.23
CA LYS A 274 13.50 0.15 -14.25
C LYS A 274 13.65 1.30 -15.25
N VAL A 275 13.06 1.18 -16.44
CA VAL A 275 13.11 2.22 -17.47
C VAL A 275 12.36 3.47 -17.01
N LEU A 276 11.20 3.32 -16.37
CA LEU A 276 10.46 4.46 -15.79
C LEU A 276 11.27 5.18 -14.71
N GLY A 277 11.91 4.44 -13.82
CA GLY A 277 12.83 4.98 -12.80
C GLY A 277 12.15 5.49 -11.53
N CYS A 278 10.85 5.70 -11.51
CA CYS A 278 10.11 6.31 -10.39
C CYS A 278 9.69 5.34 -9.27
N GLY A 279 10.05 4.04 -9.37
CA GLY A 279 9.60 3.05 -8.39
C GLY A 279 8.16 2.61 -8.57
N VAL A 280 7.52 2.15 -7.49
CA VAL A 280 6.16 1.61 -7.51
C VAL A 280 5.33 2.09 -6.32
N GLU A 281 4.03 2.26 -6.53
CA GLU A 281 3.02 2.53 -5.52
C GLU A 281 2.28 1.23 -5.17
N VAL A 282 2.63 0.63 -4.03
CA VAL A 282 1.92 -0.55 -3.55
C VAL A 282 0.91 -0.12 -2.49
N LYS A 283 -0.37 -0.07 -2.86
CA LYS A 283 -1.46 0.18 -1.91
C LYS A 283 -1.80 -1.14 -1.20
N SER A 284 -1.31 -1.35 0.00
CA SER A 284 -1.73 -2.42 0.90
C SER A 284 -2.54 -1.84 2.05
N LYS A 285 -3.68 -2.46 2.39
CA LYS A 285 -4.48 -2.06 3.57
C LYS A 285 -3.69 -2.19 4.87
N ALA A 286 -2.69 -3.08 4.91
CA ALA A 286 -1.87 -3.36 6.08
C ALA A 286 -0.60 -2.50 6.20
N ASN A 287 -0.17 -1.79 5.14
CA ASN A 287 1.07 -1.01 5.19
C ASN A 287 1.07 0.13 4.17
N LYS A 288 0.80 1.33 4.63
CA LYS A 288 0.88 2.57 3.83
C LYS A 288 2.31 2.88 3.33
N ASN A 289 3.34 2.23 3.89
CA ASN A 289 4.76 2.51 3.65
C ASN A 289 5.45 1.57 2.64
N LEU A 290 4.72 0.74 1.89
CA LEU A 290 5.28 -0.14 0.87
C LEU A 290 5.62 0.57 -0.44
N SER A 291 5.22 1.82 -0.58
CA SER A 291 5.51 2.63 -1.76
C SER A 291 6.97 3.02 -1.80
N SER A 292 7.66 2.65 -2.89
CA SER A 292 8.99 3.17 -3.24
C SER A 292 8.90 4.25 -4.32
N PHE A 293 7.69 4.75 -4.59
CA PHE A 293 7.42 5.70 -5.64
C PHE A 293 7.97 7.09 -5.29
N ASP A 294 8.71 7.66 -6.22
CA ASP A 294 9.20 9.03 -6.16
C ASP A 294 9.03 9.68 -7.53
N MET A 295 8.15 10.66 -7.64
CA MET A 295 7.89 11.39 -8.87
C MET A 295 9.13 12.13 -9.39
N ASN A 296 9.99 12.62 -8.50
CA ASN A 296 11.22 13.31 -8.87
C ASN A 296 12.27 12.36 -9.49
N ALA A 297 12.11 11.05 -9.27
CA ALA A 297 12.97 10.04 -9.89
C ALA A 297 12.46 9.58 -11.28
N LEU A 298 11.30 10.07 -11.72
CA LEU A 298 10.78 9.80 -13.06
C LEU A 298 11.73 10.38 -14.13
N ARG A 299 12.05 9.56 -15.13
CA ARG A 299 13.03 9.92 -16.16
C ARG A 299 12.42 10.53 -17.41
N TRP A 300 11.10 10.65 -17.48
CA TRP A 300 10.37 10.95 -18.70
C TRP A 300 9.33 12.04 -18.49
N SER A 301 9.29 13.00 -19.40
CA SER A 301 8.22 13.98 -19.46
C SER A 301 6.91 13.36 -19.93
N LYS A 302 7.02 12.39 -20.88
CA LYS A 302 5.90 11.66 -21.45
C LYS A 302 6.21 10.19 -21.60
N ILE A 303 5.22 9.35 -21.33
CA ILE A 303 5.22 7.89 -21.54
C ILE A 303 4.14 7.62 -22.58
N ILE A 304 4.54 7.19 -23.77
CA ILE A 304 3.66 7.09 -24.93
C ILE A 304 3.51 5.61 -25.28
N LEU A 305 2.27 5.10 -25.16
CA LEU A 305 1.91 3.74 -25.54
C LEU A 305 1.62 3.71 -27.03
N CYS A 306 2.46 3.05 -27.79
CA CYS A 306 2.37 2.95 -29.24
C CYS A 306 2.22 1.48 -29.65
N THR A 307 0.98 1.03 -29.77
CA THR A 307 0.61 -0.34 -30.15
C THR A 307 -0.07 -0.35 -31.50
N ASP A 308 -0.08 -1.51 -32.14
CA ASP A 308 -0.77 -1.69 -33.41
C ASP A 308 -2.27 -1.36 -33.28
N ALA A 309 -2.89 -0.93 -34.40
CA ALA A 309 -4.29 -0.53 -34.42
C ALA A 309 -5.24 -1.73 -34.55
N ASP A 310 -4.85 -2.92 -34.18
CA ASP A 310 -5.61 -4.14 -34.19
C ASP A 310 -6.09 -4.59 -32.80
N VAL A 311 -6.82 -5.71 -32.76
CA VAL A 311 -7.39 -6.25 -31.52
C VAL A 311 -6.30 -6.65 -30.51
N ASP A 312 -5.17 -7.17 -30.98
CA ASP A 312 -4.05 -7.56 -30.13
C ASP A 312 -3.35 -6.33 -29.55
N GLY A 313 -3.13 -5.29 -30.37
CA GLY A 313 -2.59 -4.02 -29.92
C GLY A 313 -3.48 -3.32 -28.89
N PHE A 314 -4.79 -3.34 -29.03
CA PHE A 314 -5.73 -2.85 -28.01
C PHE A 314 -5.64 -3.64 -26.72
N GLN A 315 -5.46 -4.96 -26.80
CA GLN A 315 -5.27 -5.79 -25.62
C GLN A 315 -3.97 -5.47 -24.90
N ILE A 316 -2.86 -5.33 -25.62
CA ILE A 316 -1.55 -4.96 -25.05
C ILE A 316 -1.62 -3.58 -24.40
N ARG A 317 -2.23 -2.60 -25.07
CA ARG A 317 -2.48 -1.26 -24.52
C ARG A 317 -3.25 -1.31 -23.21
N THR A 318 -4.33 -2.09 -23.16
CA THR A 318 -5.14 -2.27 -21.95
C THR A 318 -4.34 -2.89 -20.82
N LEU A 319 -3.50 -3.89 -21.10
CA LEU A 319 -2.65 -4.52 -20.08
C LEU A 319 -1.57 -3.57 -19.56
N LEU A 320 -1.00 -2.72 -20.42
CA LEU A 320 -0.05 -1.69 -20.03
C LEU A 320 -0.68 -0.61 -19.15
N LEU A 321 -1.84 -0.09 -19.54
CA LEU A 321 -2.60 0.85 -18.73
C LEU A 321 -2.99 0.24 -17.39
N THR A 322 -3.37 -1.03 -17.35
CA THR A 322 -3.67 -1.79 -16.14
C THR A 322 -2.46 -1.90 -15.23
N MET A 323 -1.26 -2.14 -15.80
CA MET A 323 0.00 -2.19 -15.07
C MET A 323 0.32 -0.83 -14.45
N LEU A 324 0.25 0.25 -15.24
CA LEU A 324 0.52 1.62 -14.78
C LEU A 324 -0.48 2.03 -13.70
N TYR A 325 -1.77 1.78 -13.91
CA TYR A 325 -2.83 2.07 -12.95
C TYR A 325 -2.62 1.38 -11.60
N ARG A 326 -2.14 0.12 -11.60
CA ARG A 326 -1.92 -0.63 -10.37
C ARG A 326 -0.62 -0.31 -9.67
N LEU A 327 0.45 -0.07 -10.44
CA LEU A 327 1.82 0.05 -9.89
C LEU A 327 2.32 1.48 -9.79
N THR A 328 1.79 2.39 -10.59
CA THR A 328 2.20 3.80 -10.68
C THR A 328 1.01 4.70 -11.03
N PRO A 329 -0.14 4.65 -10.31
CA PRO A 329 -1.34 5.41 -10.65
C PRO A 329 -1.09 6.91 -10.74
N THR A 330 -0.20 7.47 -9.93
CA THR A 330 0.16 8.89 -9.97
C THR A 330 0.64 9.33 -11.37
N LEU A 331 1.29 8.46 -12.16
CA LEU A 331 1.69 8.81 -13.52
C LEU A 331 0.51 9.08 -14.45
N ILE A 332 -0.61 8.42 -14.23
CA ILE A 332 -1.85 8.64 -14.99
C ILE A 332 -2.54 9.89 -14.48
N GLU A 333 -2.62 10.07 -13.16
CA GLU A 333 -3.26 11.23 -12.51
C GLU A 333 -2.55 12.54 -12.88
N GLU A 334 -1.22 12.52 -12.98
CA GLU A 334 -0.38 13.66 -13.37
C GLU A 334 -0.28 13.85 -14.90
N GLY A 335 -1.04 13.10 -15.70
CA GLY A 335 -1.09 13.24 -17.15
C GLY A 335 0.22 12.92 -17.87
N LYS A 336 1.04 12.03 -17.32
CA LYS A 336 2.33 11.62 -17.93
C LYS A 336 2.17 10.50 -18.96
N VAL A 337 1.00 9.83 -19.02
CA VAL A 337 0.75 8.68 -19.88
C VAL A 337 -0.10 9.09 -21.07
N PHE A 338 0.39 8.80 -22.27
CA PHE A 338 -0.24 9.11 -23.55
C PHE A 338 -0.45 7.84 -24.37
N ILE A 339 -1.40 7.89 -25.29
CA ILE A 339 -1.65 6.85 -26.28
C ILE A 339 -1.37 7.47 -27.66
N ALA A 340 -0.50 6.83 -28.42
CA ALA A 340 -0.33 7.14 -29.82
C ALA A 340 -1.42 6.36 -30.61
N GLU A 341 -2.27 7.07 -31.31
CA GLU A 341 -3.24 6.48 -32.20
C GLU A 341 -2.64 6.33 -33.61
N SER A 342 -2.52 5.08 -34.05
CA SER A 342 -2.06 4.77 -35.41
C SER A 342 -3.26 4.71 -36.33
N PRO A 343 -3.19 5.28 -37.56
CA PRO A 343 -4.28 5.20 -38.52
C PRO A 343 -4.49 3.75 -39.01
N LEU A 344 -5.74 3.37 -39.19
CA LEU A 344 -6.12 2.06 -39.76
C LEU A 344 -5.99 2.02 -41.26
N TYR A 345 -6.17 3.16 -41.91
CA TYR A 345 -6.18 3.28 -43.38
C TYR A 345 -5.35 4.48 -43.81
N GLU A 346 -4.54 4.24 -44.80
CA GLU A 346 -3.90 5.28 -45.62
C GLU A 346 -4.59 5.32 -46.98
N ILE A 347 -5.08 6.50 -47.38
CA ILE A 347 -5.78 6.74 -48.64
C ILE A 347 -4.92 7.71 -49.44
N THR A 348 -4.26 7.23 -50.45
CA THR A 348 -3.38 8.04 -51.29
C THR A 348 -4.11 8.38 -52.60
N SER A 349 -4.32 9.68 -52.83
CA SER A 349 -4.71 10.26 -54.10
C SER A 349 -3.47 10.74 -54.88
N LYS A 350 -3.68 11.28 -56.10
CA LYS A 350 -2.56 11.80 -56.89
C LYS A 350 -1.77 12.93 -56.18
N ASN A 351 -2.41 13.72 -55.37
CA ASN A 351 -1.87 14.93 -54.79
C ASN A 351 -1.78 14.93 -53.25
N ASP A 352 -2.57 14.07 -52.57
CA ASP A 352 -2.73 14.11 -51.14
C ASP A 352 -2.77 12.70 -50.53
N VAL A 353 -2.35 12.60 -49.26
CA VAL A 353 -2.45 11.39 -48.45
C VAL A 353 -3.36 11.69 -47.27
N TYR A 354 -4.38 10.87 -47.09
CA TYR A 354 -5.33 10.97 -45.97
C TYR A 354 -5.18 9.75 -45.06
N PHE A 355 -5.24 10.01 -43.76
CA PHE A 355 -5.19 8.97 -42.73
C PHE A 355 -6.55 8.85 -42.04
N ALA A 356 -7.12 7.65 -42.05
CA ALA A 356 -8.37 7.37 -41.35
C ALA A 356 -8.14 6.40 -40.21
N TYR A 357 -8.76 6.70 -39.09
CA TYR A 357 -8.60 5.94 -37.84
C TYR A 357 -9.71 4.92 -37.64
N ASP A 358 -10.81 5.02 -38.38
CA ASP A 358 -11.91 4.07 -38.40
C ASP A 358 -12.56 3.97 -39.81
N GLU A 359 -13.52 3.06 -39.91
CA GLU A 359 -14.28 2.86 -41.16
C GLU A 359 -15.10 4.10 -41.56
N VAL A 360 -15.62 4.84 -40.59
CA VAL A 360 -16.46 6.02 -40.84
C VAL A 360 -15.63 7.15 -41.43
N GLU A 361 -14.44 7.38 -40.91
CA GLU A 361 -13.51 8.37 -41.45
C GLU A 361 -13.01 7.97 -42.85
N LYS A 362 -12.71 6.69 -43.06
CA LYS A 362 -12.35 6.16 -44.37
C LYS A 362 -13.43 6.46 -45.39
N ASP A 363 -14.68 6.14 -45.05
CA ASP A 363 -15.82 6.32 -45.99
C ASP A 363 -16.05 7.81 -46.26
N LYS A 364 -15.88 8.72 -45.28
CA LYS A 364 -15.94 10.16 -45.50
C LYS A 364 -14.88 10.67 -46.50
N PHE A 365 -13.63 10.19 -46.36
CA PHE A 365 -12.57 10.56 -47.29
C PHE A 365 -12.83 10.03 -48.68
N ILE A 366 -13.39 8.80 -48.83
CA ILE A 366 -13.79 8.25 -50.12
C ILE A 366 -14.90 9.09 -50.77
N GLU A 367 -15.90 9.52 -50.01
CA GLU A 367 -16.94 10.44 -50.49
C GLU A 367 -16.38 11.79 -50.94
N GLN A 368 -15.45 12.36 -50.20
CA GLN A 368 -14.79 13.63 -50.55
C GLN A 368 -13.99 13.52 -51.87
N LEU A 369 -13.29 12.41 -52.07
CA LEU A 369 -12.52 12.15 -53.30
C LEU A 369 -13.38 11.90 -54.51
N GLY A 370 -14.60 11.42 -54.34
CA GLY A 370 -15.60 11.25 -55.38
C GLY A 370 -15.13 10.39 -56.56
N LYS A 371 -14.83 11.03 -57.71
CA LYS A 371 -14.37 10.34 -58.93
C LYS A 371 -12.84 10.33 -59.10
N GLU A 372 -12.09 10.87 -58.14
CA GLU A 372 -10.62 10.83 -58.19
C GLU A 372 -10.11 9.39 -58.04
N LYS A 373 -8.99 9.10 -58.68
CA LYS A 373 -8.32 7.81 -58.52
C LYS A 373 -7.53 7.84 -57.24
N PHE A 374 -7.80 6.90 -56.36
CA PHE A 374 -7.10 6.72 -55.09
C PHE A 374 -6.73 5.24 -54.87
N THR A 375 -5.78 5.02 -53.96
CA THR A 375 -5.45 3.70 -53.43
C THR A 375 -5.70 3.71 -51.92
N ILE A 376 -6.18 2.58 -51.39
CA ILE A 376 -6.37 2.40 -49.95
C ILE A 376 -5.40 1.32 -49.49
N GLN A 377 -4.58 1.66 -48.54
CA GLN A 377 -3.73 0.70 -47.82
C GLN A 377 -4.24 0.57 -46.39
N ARG A 378 -4.44 -0.67 -45.96
CA ARG A 378 -4.77 -0.95 -44.55
C ARG A 378 -3.47 -1.16 -43.78
N SER A 379 -3.25 -0.35 -42.74
CA SER A 379 -2.15 -0.53 -41.83
C SER A 379 -2.36 -1.82 -41.01
N LYS A 380 -1.42 -2.75 -41.06
CA LYS A 380 -1.45 -4.00 -40.29
C LYS A 380 -0.56 -3.95 -39.04
N GLY A 381 0.30 -2.97 -38.94
CA GLY A 381 1.17 -2.78 -37.78
C GLY A 381 2.16 -1.65 -37.99
N LEU A 382 2.71 -1.17 -36.88
CA LEU A 382 3.70 -0.07 -36.84
C LEU A 382 4.99 -0.35 -37.61
N GLY A 383 5.27 -1.60 -37.91
CA GLY A 383 6.48 -2.00 -38.65
C GLY A 383 6.31 -1.98 -40.18
N GLU A 384 5.13 -1.76 -40.68
CA GLU A 384 4.80 -1.75 -42.14
C GLU A 384 4.64 -0.32 -42.70
N ASN A 385 4.57 0.69 -41.83
CA ASN A 385 4.48 2.09 -42.25
C ASN A 385 5.91 2.59 -42.53
N GLU A 386 6.15 3.03 -43.79
CA GLU A 386 7.39 3.68 -44.20
C GLU A 386 7.53 5.11 -43.65
#